data_16456dd77b15e7a242d7fb20ab0d6cf7
#
_entry.id   16456dd77b15e7a242d7fb20ab0d6cf7
#
_cell.length_a   1.000
_cell.length_b   1.000
_cell.length_c   1.000
_cell.angle_alpha   90.00
_cell.angle_beta   90.00
_cell.angle_gamma   90.00
#
_symmetry.space_group_name_H-M   'P 1'
#
loop_
_entity.id
_entity.type
_entity.pdbx_description
1 polymer ?
#
loop_
_entity_poly.entity_id
_entity_poly.type
_entity_poly.pdbx_seq_one_letter_code
_entity_poly.pdbx_strand_id
1 'polypeptide(L)'
;MKFDIDELLQAGSHKWKKSEVDTVTLRNIEDLCRKVNALGYIPPMYATSCLRSLADQKRINPSAMGSSHLYGCAVDIGDKDGALGKWVKSHKSKLAECGLWAENPDKTKGWTHLQSYAPKSMSRIFNP
;
A
#
# COMPACT_ATOMS: atom_id res chain seq x y z
N MET A 1 8.90 -9.78 -9.26
CA MET A 1 8.02 -8.81 -9.96
C MET A 1 8.25 -7.42 -9.41
N LYS A 2 8.35 -6.46 -10.28
CA LYS A 2 8.52 -5.07 -9.88
C LYS A 2 7.34 -4.24 -10.35
N PHE A 3 6.87 -3.33 -9.49
CA PHE A 3 5.91 -2.30 -9.88
C PHE A 3 6.62 -1.11 -10.49
N ASP A 4 5.96 -0.42 -11.39
CA ASP A 4 6.33 0.93 -11.78
C ASP A 4 5.28 1.92 -11.26
N ILE A 5 5.58 3.20 -11.36
CA ILE A 5 4.71 4.25 -10.84
C ILE A 5 3.37 4.26 -11.58
N ASP A 6 3.37 4.00 -12.88
CA ASP A 6 2.15 4.01 -13.68
C ASP A 6 1.18 2.92 -13.22
N GLU A 7 1.67 1.73 -12.86
CA GLU A 7 0.83 0.68 -12.28
C GLU A 7 0.16 1.14 -11.00
N LEU A 8 0.88 1.84 -10.13
CA LEU A 8 0.33 2.33 -8.88
C LEU A 8 -0.67 3.46 -9.11
N LEU A 9 -0.41 4.35 -10.06
CA LEU A 9 -1.35 5.42 -10.42
C LEU A 9 -2.63 4.88 -11.06
N GLN A 10 -2.55 3.75 -11.76
CA GLN A 10 -3.69 3.11 -12.41
C GLN A 10 -4.46 2.16 -11.49
N ALA A 11 -3.96 1.89 -10.30
CA ALA A 11 -4.65 1.04 -9.34
C ALA A 11 -5.83 1.79 -8.71
N GLY A 12 -6.93 1.08 -8.50
CA GLY A 12 -8.12 1.64 -7.86
C GLY A 12 -9.12 2.24 -8.83
N SER A 13 -10.12 2.94 -8.28
CA SER A 13 -11.26 3.46 -9.02
C SER A 13 -10.90 4.65 -9.91
N HIS A 14 -10.05 5.54 -9.41
CA HIS A 14 -9.60 6.69 -10.17
C HIS A 14 -8.30 6.36 -10.89
N LYS A 15 -8.25 6.63 -12.19
CA LYS A 15 -7.05 6.42 -13.01
C LYS A 15 -6.30 7.74 -13.11
N TRP A 16 -5.25 7.86 -12.31
CA TRP A 16 -4.49 9.10 -12.19
C TRP A 16 -3.52 9.30 -13.36
N LYS A 17 -3.43 10.54 -13.83
CA LYS A 17 -2.33 10.98 -14.68
C LYS A 17 -1.30 11.65 -13.78
N LYS A 18 0.00 11.52 -14.09
CA LYS A 18 1.05 12.19 -13.30
C LYS A 18 0.81 13.68 -13.15
N SER A 19 0.28 14.34 -14.20
CA SER A 19 -0.02 15.76 -14.19
C SER A 19 -1.12 16.17 -13.20
N GLU A 20 -1.94 15.22 -12.74
CA GLU A 20 -3.00 15.47 -11.76
C GLU A 20 -2.50 15.37 -10.32
N VAL A 21 -1.28 14.83 -10.12
CA VAL A 21 -0.74 14.52 -8.80
C VAL A 21 0.31 15.56 -8.44
N ASP A 22 0.18 16.15 -7.25
CA ASP A 22 1.17 17.13 -6.80
C ASP A 22 2.54 16.48 -6.57
N THR A 23 3.58 17.30 -6.56
CA THR A 23 4.96 16.83 -6.48
C THR A 23 5.24 16.02 -5.21
N VAL A 24 4.70 16.44 -4.08
CA VAL A 24 4.91 15.75 -2.79
C VAL A 24 4.28 14.37 -2.82
N THR A 25 3.03 14.28 -3.26
CA THR A 25 2.31 13.00 -3.37
C THR A 25 3.01 12.06 -4.36
N LEU A 26 3.47 12.60 -5.49
CA LEU A 26 4.19 11.79 -6.48
C LEU A 26 5.48 11.22 -5.90
N ARG A 27 6.23 12.00 -5.14
CA ARG A 27 7.43 11.53 -4.43
C ARG A 27 7.11 10.44 -3.42
N ASN A 28 5.97 10.57 -2.72
CA ASN A 28 5.51 9.53 -1.80
C ASN A 28 5.25 8.21 -2.53
N ILE A 29 4.62 8.27 -3.69
CA ILE A 29 4.35 7.08 -4.52
C ILE A 29 5.66 6.47 -5.03
N GLU A 30 6.61 7.29 -5.46
CA GLU A 30 7.92 6.82 -5.90
C GLU A 30 8.67 6.10 -4.77
N ASP A 31 8.65 6.67 -3.58
CA ASP A 31 9.27 6.08 -2.40
C ASP A 31 8.61 4.74 -2.03
N LEU A 32 7.27 4.72 -2.01
CA LEU A 32 6.51 3.51 -1.75
C LEU A 32 6.82 2.42 -2.78
N CYS A 33 6.84 2.78 -4.05
CA CYS A 33 7.15 1.86 -5.15
C CYS A 33 8.53 1.22 -4.96
N ARG A 34 9.54 2.03 -4.66
CA ARG A 34 10.91 1.55 -4.40
C ARG A 34 10.94 0.56 -3.24
N LYS A 35 10.27 0.90 -2.14
CA LYS A 35 10.23 0.06 -0.93
C LYS A 35 9.53 -1.28 -1.18
N VAL A 36 8.39 -1.27 -1.86
CA VAL A 36 7.65 -2.48 -2.18
C VAL A 36 8.45 -3.38 -3.13
N ASN A 37 9.10 -2.79 -4.12
CA ASN A 37 9.97 -3.54 -5.04
C ASN A 37 11.17 -4.18 -4.33
N ALA A 38 11.64 -3.59 -3.23
CA ALA A 38 12.75 -4.11 -2.45
C ALA A 38 12.35 -5.24 -1.48
N LEU A 39 11.06 -5.53 -1.36
CA LEU A 39 10.54 -6.47 -0.37
C LEU A 39 11.03 -7.92 -0.59
N GLY A 40 11.27 -8.31 -1.83
CA GLY A 40 11.83 -9.62 -2.14
C GLY A 40 10.82 -10.75 -2.22
N TYR A 41 9.53 -10.43 -2.24
CA TYR A 41 8.48 -11.43 -2.47
C TYR A 41 8.52 -11.87 -3.94
N ILE A 42 8.72 -13.16 -4.18
CA ILE A 42 8.97 -13.69 -5.54
C ILE A 42 7.71 -13.77 -6.42
N PRO A 43 6.56 -14.31 -5.91
CA PRO A 43 5.36 -14.40 -6.75
C PRO A 43 4.89 -13.03 -7.27
N PRO A 44 4.18 -12.98 -8.39
CA PRO A 44 3.64 -11.72 -8.91
C PRO A 44 2.74 -11.02 -7.91
N MET A 45 2.83 -9.68 -7.87
CA MET A 45 1.97 -8.83 -7.05
C MET A 45 1.18 -7.88 -7.94
N TYR A 46 -0.08 -7.68 -7.63
CA TYR A 46 -0.99 -6.82 -8.39
C TYR A 46 -1.59 -5.77 -7.47
N ALA A 47 -1.31 -4.51 -7.73
CA ALA A 47 -1.89 -3.41 -6.96
C ALA A 47 -3.38 -3.26 -7.31
N THR A 48 -4.21 -3.24 -6.28
CA THR A 48 -5.66 -3.04 -6.43
C THR A 48 -6.10 -1.64 -6.00
N SER A 49 -5.31 -0.97 -5.18
CA SER A 49 -5.55 0.40 -4.75
C SER A 49 -4.24 1.02 -4.29
N CYS A 50 -4.02 2.28 -4.63
CA CYS A 50 -2.88 3.05 -4.13
C CYS A 50 -3.35 4.45 -3.75
N LEU A 51 -3.20 5.44 -4.63
CA LEU A 51 -3.67 6.80 -4.37
C LEU A 51 -5.19 6.86 -4.48
N ARG A 52 -5.87 7.36 -3.45
CA ARG A 52 -7.30 7.61 -3.45
C ARG A 52 -7.58 9.10 -3.48
N SER A 53 -8.63 9.51 -4.20
CA SER A 53 -9.18 10.85 -4.07
C SER A 53 -9.93 10.97 -2.74
N LEU A 54 -10.11 12.21 -2.29
CA LEU A 54 -10.90 12.48 -1.08
C LEU A 54 -12.33 11.94 -1.23
N ALA A 55 -12.92 12.11 -2.42
CA ALA A 55 -14.27 11.62 -2.71
C ALA A 55 -14.36 10.08 -2.60
N ASP A 56 -13.39 9.36 -3.17
CA ASP A 56 -13.34 7.91 -3.08
C ASP A 56 -13.15 7.45 -1.64
N GLN A 57 -12.31 8.13 -0.87
CA GLN A 57 -12.09 7.78 0.54
C GLN A 57 -13.36 7.95 1.36
N LYS A 58 -14.12 9.02 1.13
CA LYS A 58 -15.42 9.23 1.80
C LYS A 58 -16.42 8.14 1.47
N ARG A 59 -16.44 7.67 0.21
CA ARG A 59 -17.34 6.62 -0.25
C ARG A 59 -16.96 5.26 0.34
N ILE A 60 -15.66 4.92 0.37
CA ILE A 60 -15.15 3.61 0.78
C ILE A 60 -15.14 3.47 2.30
N ASN A 61 -14.61 4.47 2.99
CA ASN A 61 -14.51 4.46 4.45
C ASN A 61 -14.48 5.89 4.99
N PRO A 62 -15.64 6.50 5.24
CA PRO A 62 -15.71 7.89 5.69
C PRO A 62 -15.08 8.13 7.06
N SER A 63 -14.89 7.09 7.88
CA SER A 63 -14.26 7.23 9.19
C SER A 63 -12.73 7.24 9.13
N ALA A 64 -12.14 6.89 7.98
CA ALA A 64 -10.68 6.81 7.81
C ALA A 64 -10.14 7.93 6.92
N MET A 65 -10.52 9.18 7.20
CA MET A 65 -10.10 10.34 6.41
C MET A 65 -8.61 10.69 6.55
N GLY A 66 -7.91 10.07 7.50
CA GLY A 66 -6.46 10.16 7.62
C GLY A 66 -5.71 9.01 6.94
N SER A 67 -6.38 8.26 6.07
CA SER A 67 -5.77 7.10 5.40
C SER A 67 -4.50 7.46 4.65
N SER A 68 -3.49 6.60 4.76
CA SER A 68 -2.23 6.72 4.02
C SER A 68 -2.41 6.66 2.49
N HIS A 69 -3.52 6.10 2.01
CA HIS A 69 -3.89 6.11 0.59
C HIS A 69 -4.11 7.52 0.04
N LEU A 70 -4.57 8.47 0.86
CA LEU A 70 -4.80 9.85 0.44
C LEU A 70 -3.51 10.59 0.08
N TYR A 71 -2.39 10.14 0.61
CA TYR A 71 -1.08 10.80 0.45
C TYR A 71 -0.13 10.03 -0.46
N GLY A 72 -0.60 8.94 -1.08
CA GLY A 72 0.25 8.11 -1.92
C GLY A 72 1.25 7.25 -1.14
N CYS A 73 0.99 7.02 0.15
CA CYS A 73 1.89 6.29 1.04
C CYS A 73 1.44 4.87 1.33
N ALA A 74 0.38 4.40 0.70
CA ALA A 74 -0.11 3.04 0.89
C ALA A 74 -0.52 2.39 -0.42
N VAL A 75 -0.36 1.07 -0.47
CA VAL A 75 -0.82 0.24 -1.57
C VAL A 75 -1.51 -1.00 -1.01
N ASP A 76 -2.65 -1.33 -1.60
CA ASP A 76 -3.32 -2.61 -1.38
C ASP A 76 -2.97 -3.53 -2.54
N ILE A 77 -2.50 -4.72 -2.21
CA ILE A 77 -2.08 -5.73 -3.18
C ILE A 77 -3.06 -6.89 -3.10
N GLY A 78 -3.61 -7.30 -4.24
CA GLY A 78 -4.52 -8.43 -4.30
C GLY A 78 -3.87 -9.69 -3.72
N ASP A 79 -4.58 -10.37 -2.83
CA ASP A 79 -4.06 -11.53 -2.10
C ASP A 79 -5.19 -12.53 -1.82
N LYS A 80 -5.80 -12.99 -2.89
CA LYS A 80 -7.01 -13.81 -2.84
C LYS A 80 -6.86 -15.06 -1.98
N ASP A 81 -5.70 -15.72 -2.05
CA ASP A 81 -5.41 -16.94 -1.31
C ASP A 81 -4.70 -16.69 0.02
N GLY A 82 -4.36 -15.43 0.33
CA GLY A 82 -3.68 -15.06 1.57
C GLY A 82 -2.19 -15.38 1.61
N ALA A 83 -1.58 -15.77 0.48
CA ALA A 83 -0.18 -16.16 0.43
C ALA A 83 0.77 -15.01 0.78
N LEU A 84 0.51 -13.82 0.25
CA LEU A 84 1.32 -12.64 0.56
C LEU A 84 1.20 -12.26 2.04
N GLY A 85 -0.02 -12.28 2.58
CA GLY A 85 -0.25 -12.00 4.00
C GLY A 85 0.51 -12.95 4.92
N LYS A 86 0.51 -14.24 4.61
CA LYS A 86 1.29 -15.24 5.35
C LYS A 86 2.78 -14.97 5.26
N TRP A 87 3.26 -14.64 4.06
CA TRP A 87 4.67 -14.32 3.83
C TRP A 87 5.08 -13.09 4.64
N VAL A 88 4.26 -12.04 4.64
CA VAL A 88 4.49 -10.81 5.40
C VAL A 88 4.61 -11.11 6.89
N LYS A 89 3.69 -11.91 7.45
CA LYS A 89 3.72 -12.29 8.86
C LYS A 89 5.02 -12.99 9.24
N SER A 90 5.54 -13.85 8.37
CA SER A 90 6.76 -14.61 8.64
C SER A 90 8.04 -13.84 8.26
N HIS A 91 7.92 -12.69 7.60
CA HIS A 91 9.04 -11.88 7.15
C HIS A 91 8.98 -10.45 7.69
N LYS A 92 8.58 -10.30 8.93
CA LYS A 92 8.45 -8.99 9.59
C LYS A 92 9.74 -8.17 9.54
N SER A 93 10.89 -8.83 9.65
CA SER A 93 12.19 -8.17 9.55
C SER A 93 12.43 -7.57 8.16
N LYS A 94 11.91 -8.18 7.11
CA LYS A 94 12.02 -7.66 5.75
C LYS A 94 11.21 -6.38 5.59
N LEU A 95 10.04 -6.29 6.21
CA LEU A 95 9.26 -5.04 6.25
C LEU A 95 10.10 -3.93 6.88
N ALA A 96 10.74 -4.22 8.00
CA ALA A 96 11.57 -3.25 8.70
C ALA A 96 12.76 -2.80 7.84
N GLU A 97 13.44 -3.72 7.19
CA GLU A 97 14.57 -3.42 6.30
C GLU A 97 14.15 -2.50 5.14
N CYS A 98 12.95 -2.71 4.59
CA CYS A 98 12.44 -1.93 3.48
C CYS A 98 11.79 -0.61 3.90
N GLY A 99 11.56 -0.40 5.20
CA GLY A 99 10.84 0.79 5.68
C GLY A 99 9.34 0.72 5.44
N LEU A 100 8.77 -0.48 5.49
CA LEU A 100 7.33 -0.71 5.30
C LEU A 100 6.66 -1.19 6.58
N TRP A 101 5.39 -0.88 6.69
CA TRP A 101 4.48 -1.41 7.71
C TRP A 101 3.31 -2.08 7.00
N ALA A 102 2.75 -3.12 7.61
CA ALA A 102 1.62 -3.85 7.06
C ALA A 102 0.45 -3.83 8.03
N GLU A 103 -0.76 -3.62 7.50
CA GLU A 103 -1.96 -3.89 8.28
C GLU A 103 -2.04 -5.40 8.54
N ASN A 104 -2.50 -5.79 9.73
CA ASN A 104 -2.61 -7.20 10.09
C ASN A 104 -3.37 -7.97 9.01
N PRO A 105 -2.73 -8.95 8.33
CA PRO A 105 -3.37 -9.69 7.25
C PRO A 105 -4.66 -10.42 7.64
N ASP A 106 -4.86 -10.71 8.91
CA ASP A 106 -6.10 -11.31 9.40
C ASP A 106 -7.30 -10.35 9.27
N LYS A 107 -7.02 -9.04 9.13
CA LYS A 107 -8.04 -7.99 8.98
C LYS A 107 -8.25 -7.57 7.53
N THR A 108 -7.43 -8.06 6.61
CA THR A 108 -7.49 -7.71 5.18
C THR A 108 -7.65 -8.97 4.34
N LYS A 109 -8.82 -9.59 4.42
CA LYS A 109 -9.12 -10.79 3.65
C LYS A 109 -9.23 -10.47 2.17
N GLY A 110 -8.37 -11.08 1.36
CA GLY A 110 -8.35 -10.88 -0.09
C GLY A 110 -7.36 -9.84 -0.57
N TRP A 111 -6.71 -9.09 0.34
CA TRP A 111 -5.66 -8.14 -0.02
C TRP A 111 -4.64 -8.00 1.12
N THR A 112 -3.49 -7.42 0.79
CA THR A 112 -2.46 -7.06 1.78
C THR A 112 -2.19 -5.57 1.66
N HIS A 113 -2.31 -4.85 2.78
CA HIS A 113 -2.07 -3.41 2.85
C HIS A 113 -0.65 -3.15 3.33
N LEU A 114 0.13 -2.42 2.53
CA LEU A 114 1.49 -1.98 2.85
C LEU A 114 1.55 -0.46 2.82
N GLN A 115 2.27 0.13 3.77
CA GLN A 115 2.45 1.58 3.80
C GLN A 115 3.86 1.97 4.17
N SER A 116 4.26 3.16 3.76
CA SER A 116 5.64 3.65 3.86
C SER A 116 5.90 4.52 5.08
N TYR A 117 4.91 4.77 5.93
CA TYR A 117 5.13 5.47 7.20
C TYR A 117 4.50 4.73 8.36
N ALA A 118 5.00 5.03 9.58
CA ALA A 118 4.62 4.30 10.78
C ALA A 118 3.15 4.52 11.15
N PRO A 119 2.42 3.47 11.57
CA PRO A 119 1.13 3.62 12.21
C PRO A 119 1.29 4.24 13.60
N LYS A 120 0.20 4.72 14.18
CA LYS A 120 0.23 5.28 15.54
C LYS A 120 0.78 4.32 16.58
N SER A 121 0.47 3.04 16.45
CA SER A 121 0.94 2.00 17.37
C SER A 121 2.43 1.72 17.26
N MET A 122 3.09 2.15 16.19
CA MET A 122 4.49 1.83 15.87
C MET A 122 4.74 0.32 15.71
N SER A 123 3.69 -0.47 15.57
CA SER A 123 3.80 -1.91 15.33
C SER A 123 4.03 -2.16 13.84
N ARG A 124 5.04 -2.95 13.52
CA ARG A 124 5.38 -3.26 12.11
C ARG A 124 4.23 -3.93 11.38
N ILE A 125 3.51 -4.81 12.06
CA ILE A 125 2.23 -5.36 11.61
C ILE A 125 1.18 -4.81 12.58
N PHE A 126 0.27 -4.00 12.10
CA PHE A 126 -0.63 -3.24 12.95
C PHE A 126 -2.10 -3.58 12.70
N ASN A 127 -2.91 -3.36 13.74
CA ASN A 127 -4.36 -3.42 13.62
C ASN A 127 -4.90 -2.03 13.26
N PRO A 128 -5.90 -1.94 12.38
CA PRO A 128 -6.47 -0.66 11.97
C PRO A 128 -7.19 0.06 13.12
#